data_a404c8943e0ddb8c7f2647c7514c579f
#
_entry.id   a404c8943e0ddb8c7f2647c7514c579f
#
_cell.length_a   1.000
_cell.length_b   1.000
_cell.length_c   1.000
_cell.angle_alpha   90.00
_cell.angle_beta   90.00
_cell.angle_gamma   90.00
#
_symmetry.space_group_name_H-M   'P 1'
#
loop_
_entity.id
_entity.type
_entity.pdbx_description
1 polymer ?
#
loop_
_entity_poly.entity_id
_entity_poly.type
_entity_poly.pdbx_seq_one_letter_code
_entity_poly.pdbx_strand_id
1 'polypeptide(L)'
;MAKLNRKQIQDRTIEILENSPGGLRWNEILGEIQRVDPDTPFNSIRGATHGLFSSSDDIVKVARGTYQLAKYVDADAADAVAADEAIATVPIGDATPGATGTLTEKDFYASFAEWLVENDEATVAEPLGGSSLGGKWGTPDVLGVMKPRAQDIFRFEPQIIAAEIKATPSLPVVAFGQAVAYRLFSHKSYIVVPRTTSSDDMSRLKSLCSIHGVGLVTFLLDKEAPDYLVVILPALASPDMFYVNTMLERLKSSEPKLLNKLF
;
A
#
# COMPACT_ATOMS: atom_id res chain seq x y z
N MET A 1 -24.07 -19.36 -0.16
CA MET A 1 -23.14 -20.30 0.53
C MET A 1 -22.71 -19.69 1.85
N ALA A 2 -22.19 -20.47 2.80
CA ALA A 2 -21.71 -19.89 4.07
C ALA A 2 -20.40 -19.15 3.83
N LYS A 3 -20.24 -17.97 4.47
CA LYS A 3 -19.01 -17.16 4.47
C LYS A 3 -17.81 -18.00 4.90
N LEU A 4 -16.71 -17.97 4.14
CA LEU A 4 -15.48 -18.65 4.47
C LEU A 4 -14.84 -18.08 5.76
N ASN A 5 -14.32 -18.96 6.60
CA ASN A 5 -13.48 -18.56 7.71
C ASN A 5 -12.01 -18.37 7.25
N ARG A 6 -11.15 -17.80 8.13
CA ARG A 6 -9.75 -17.49 7.81
C ARG A 6 -8.99 -18.70 7.26
N LYS A 7 -9.14 -19.86 7.89
CA LYS A 7 -8.44 -21.09 7.47
C LYS A 7 -8.91 -21.56 6.09
N GLN A 8 -10.21 -21.55 5.84
CA GLN A 8 -10.76 -21.92 4.53
C GLN A 8 -10.29 -20.99 3.41
N ILE A 9 -10.14 -19.67 3.69
CA ILE A 9 -9.57 -18.72 2.73
C ILE A 9 -8.10 -19.07 2.43
N GLN A 10 -7.33 -19.38 3.46
CA GLN A 10 -5.92 -19.78 3.32
C GLN A 10 -5.78 -21.09 2.53
N ASP A 11 -6.61 -22.11 2.84
CA ASP A 11 -6.63 -23.37 2.10
C ASP A 11 -6.98 -23.13 0.62
N ARG A 12 -7.96 -22.27 0.34
CA ARG A 12 -8.36 -21.90 -1.02
C ARG A 12 -7.22 -21.15 -1.75
N THR A 13 -6.49 -20.28 -1.05
CA THR A 13 -5.33 -19.59 -1.61
C THR A 13 -4.26 -20.58 -2.07
N ILE A 14 -3.97 -21.60 -1.25
CA ILE A 14 -3.01 -22.66 -1.59
C ILE A 14 -3.49 -23.45 -2.79
N GLU A 15 -4.77 -23.86 -2.82
CA GLU A 15 -5.38 -24.60 -3.93
C GLU A 15 -5.26 -23.85 -5.26
N ILE A 16 -5.50 -22.54 -5.26
CA ILE A 16 -5.36 -21.67 -6.44
C ILE A 16 -3.91 -21.64 -6.91
N LEU A 17 -2.96 -21.49 -6.00
CA LEU A 17 -1.52 -21.51 -6.33
C LEU A 17 -1.04 -22.89 -6.79
N GLU A 18 -1.64 -23.99 -6.28
CA GLU A 18 -1.35 -25.35 -6.76
C GLU A 18 -1.78 -25.56 -8.21
N ASN A 19 -2.88 -24.96 -8.60
CA ASN A 19 -3.39 -25.01 -9.98
C ASN A 19 -2.69 -24.02 -10.92
N SER A 20 -1.75 -23.21 -10.41
CA SER A 20 -1.04 -22.20 -11.16
C SER A 20 0.48 -22.28 -10.93
N PRO A 21 1.16 -23.31 -11.49
CA PRO A 21 2.61 -23.53 -11.28
C PRO A 21 3.50 -22.38 -11.73
N GLY A 22 3.05 -21.54 -12.66
CA GLY A 22 3.76 -20.32 -13.10
C GLY A 22 3.60 -19.12 -12.17
N GLY A 23 2.88 -19.27 -11.07
CA GLY A 23 2.54 -18.19 -10.16
C GLY A 23 1.37 -17.32 -10.62
N LEU A 24 0.77 -16.59 -9.69
CA LEU A 24 -0.32 -15.65 -9.93
C LEU A 24 -0.06 -14.32 -9.27
N ARG A 25 -0.60 -13.27 -9.86
CA ARG A 25 -0.60 -11.94 -9.24
C ARG A 25 -1.54 -11.91 -8.04
N TRP A 26 -1.18 -11.11 -7.06
CA TRP A 26 -1.97 -10.90 -5.85
C TRP A 26 -3.47 -10.69 -6.12
N ASN A 27 -3.78 -9.76 -7.03
CA ASN A 27 -5.18 -9.44 -7.35
C ASN A 27 -5.91 -10.57 -8.08
N GLU A 28 -5.21 -11.39 -8.86
CA GLU A 28 -5.78 -12.56 -9.52
C GLU A 28 -6.18 -13.62 -8.49
N ILE A 29 -5.32 -13.85 -7.48
CA ILE A 29 -5.61 -14.77 -6.38
C ILE A 29 -6.86 -14.33 -5.61
N LEU A 30 -6.90 -13.04 -5.22
CA LEU A 30 -8.06 -12.50 -4.50
C LEU A 30 -9.35 -12.56 -5.34
N GLY A 31 -9.24 -12.21 -6.63
CA GLY A 31 -10.36 -12.25 -7.57
C GLY A 31 -10.91 -13.66 -7.77
N GLU A 32 -10.03 -14.68 -7.84
CA GLU A 32 -10.46 -16.08 -7.98
C GLU A 32 -11.21 -16.57 -6.73
N ILE A 33 -10.72 -16.24 -5.53
CA ILE A 33 -11.43 -16.59 -4.29
C ILE A 33 -12.79 -15.90 -4.26
N GLN A 34 -12.86 -14.61 -4.57
CA GLN A 34 -14.12 -13.85 -4.56
C GLN A 34 -15.12 -14.37 -5.61
N ARG A 35 -14.64 -14.82 -6.77
CA ARG A 35 -15.48 -15.39 -7.84
C ARG A 35 -16.13 -16.70 -7.42
N VAL A 36 -15.39 -17.55 -6.70
CA VAL A 36 -15.88 -18.85 -6.24
C VAL A 36 -16.75 -18.71 -4.99
N ASP A 37 -16.40 -17.80 -4.10
CA ASP A 37 -17.06 -17.59 -2.80
C ASP A 37 -17.54 -16.13 -2.64
N PRO A 38 -18.55 -15.68 -3.42
CA PRO A 38 -18.98 -14.28 -3.48
C PRO A 38 -19.59 -13.77 -2.16
N ASP A 39 -20.07 -14.65 -1.29
CA ASP A 39 -20.63 -14.30 0.03
C ASP A 39 -19.55 -13.94 1.07
N THR A 40 -18.27 -14.22 0.77
CA THR A 40 -17.16 -13.91 1.65
C THR A 40 -16.71 -12.45 1.44
N PRO A 41 -16.73 -11.60 2.47
CA PRO A 41 -16.29 -10.20 2.32
C PRO A 41 -14.86 -10.10 1.80
N PHE A 42 -14.64 -9.28 0.79
CA PHE A 42 -13.35 -9.10 0.13
C PHE A 42 -12.21 -8.75 1.12
N ASN A 43 -12.50 -7.91 2.11
CA ASN A 43 -11.52 -7.58 3.16
C ASN A 43 -11.11 -8.80 4.02
N SER A 44 -12.02 -9.77 4.19
CA SER A 44 -11.70 -11.02 4.91
C SER A 44 -10.79 -11.91 4.06
N ILE A 45 -11.05 -11.99 2.74
CA ILE A 45 -10.20 -12.70 1.78
C ILE A 45 -8.81 -12.08 1.79
N ARG A 46 -8.72 -10.76 1.59
CA ARG A 46 -7.47 -10.00 1.56
C ARG A 46 -6.63 -10.18 2.83
N GLY A 47 -7.25 -10.02 4.00
CA GLY A 47 -6.55 -10.15 5.29
C GLY A 47 -6.08 -11.57 5.58
N ALA A 48 -6.85 -12.59 5.22
CA ALA A 48 -6.48 -13.98 5.42
C ALA A 48 -5.35 -14.41 4.47
N THR A 49 -5.42 -14.05 3.20
CA THR A 49 -4.39 -14.32 2.18
C THR A 49 -3.09 -13.60 2.52
N HIS A 50 -3.16 -12.32 2.92
CA HIS A 50 -1.98 -11.57 3.38
C HIS A 50 -1.32 -12.24 4.60
N GLY A 51 -2.12 -12.65 5.60
CA GLY A 51 -1.59 -13.35 6.77
C GLY A 51 -0.90 -14.67 6.41
N LEU A 52 -1.40 -15.40 5.41
CA LEU A 52 -0.76 -16.61 4.91
C LEU A 52 0.61 -16.30 4.27
N PHE A 53 0.68 -15.32 3.39
CA PHE A 53 1.91 -14.94 2.68
C PHE A 53 3.00 -14.41 3.63
N SER A 54 2.59 -13.78 4.74
CA SER A 54 3.53 -13.27 5.74
C SER A 54 4.05 -14.32 6.72
N SER A 55 3.42 -15.51 6.78
CA SER A 55 3.72 -16.53 7.80
C SER A 55 4.06 -17.91 7.22
N SER A 56 4.00 -18.11 5.91
CA SER A 56 4.25 -19.40 5.25
C SER A 56 5.52 -19.34 4.43
N ASP A 57 6.43 -20.25 4.72
CA ASP A 57 7.63 -20.48 3.92
C ASP A 57 7.33 -21.23 2.61
N ASP A 58 6.12 -21.76 2.46
CA ASP A 58 5.69 -22.51 1.28
C ASP A 58 5.29 -21.62 0.10
N ILE A 59 5.18 -20.30 0.30
CA ILE A 59 4.80 -19.35 -0.74
C ILE A 59 5.91 -18.34 -0.95
N VAL A 60 6.43 -18.31 -2.18
CA VAL A 60 7.54 -17.46 -2.58
C VAL A 60 7.05 -16.39 -3.54
N LYS A 61 7.55 -15.18 -3.38
CA LYS A 61 7.34 -14.09 -4.32
C LYS A 61 8.38 -14.21 -5.44
N VAL A 62 7.95 -14.55 -6.64
CA VAL A 62 8.84 -14.81 -7.79
C VAL A 62 9.01 -13.62 -8.73
N ALA A 63 8.12 -12.63 -8.64
CA ALA A 63 8.18 -11.37 -9.37
C ALA A 63 7.34 -10.31 -8.68
N ARG A 64 7.38 -9.06 -9.15
CA ARG A 64 6.58 -7.95 -8.58
C ARG A 64 5.09 -8.33 -8.52
N GLY A 65 4.60 -8.47 -7.27
CA GLY A 65 3.21 -8.83 -6.99
C GLY A 65 2.77 -10.24 -7.41
N THR A 66 3.71 -11.10 -7.87
CA THR A 66 3.44 -12.48 -8.31
C THR A 66 3.94 -13.46 -7.27
N TYR A 67 3.09 -14.39 -6.88
CA TYR A 67 3.34 -15.40 -5.86
C TYR A 67 3.20 -16.80 -6.43
N GLN A 68 4.02 -17.71 -5.93
CA GLN A 68 4.11 -19.10 -6.39
C GLN A 68 4.37 -20.01 -5.18
N LEU A 69 3.98 -21.29 -5.25
CA LEU A 69 4.39 -22.24 -4.23
C LEU A 69 5.88 -22.57 -4.40
N ALA A 70 6.59 -22.61 -3.28
CA ALA A 70 8.04 -22.90 -3.25
C ALA A 70 8.41 -24.18 -4.03
N LYS A 71 7.54 -25.19 -4.00
CA LYS A 71 7.72 -26.47 -4.72
C LYS A 71 7.76 -26.35 -6.24
N TYR A 72 7.36 -25.21 -6.81
CA TYR A 72 7.37 -24.95 -8.26
C TYR A 72 8.45 -23.96 -8.68
N VAL A 73 9.19 -23.38 -7.71
CA VAL A 73 10.28 -22.46 -8.02
C VAL A 73 11.50 -23.27 -8.44
N ASP A 74 12.00 -23.04 -9.65
CA ASP A 74 13.26 -23.65 -10.10
C ASP A 74 14.41 -23.21 -9.19
N ALA A 75 15.33 -24.14 -8.88
CA ALA A 75 16.43 -23.89 -7.96
C ALA A 75 17.30 -22.68 -8.36
N ASP A 76 17.47 -22.45 -9.66
CA ASP A 76 18.19 -21.29 -10.19
C ASP A 76 17.44 -19.95 -10.00
N ALA A 77 16.11 -19.99 -9.94
CA ALA A 77 15.28 -18.82 -9.67
C ALA A 77 15.19 -18.50 -8.16
N ALA A 78 15.28 -19.52 -7.32
CA ALA A 78 15.30 -19.36 -5.86
C ALA A 78 16.56 -18.62 -5.40
N ASP A 79 17.71 -18.87 -6.00
CA ASP A 79 18.96 -18.18 -5.69
C ASP A 79 18.93 -16.68 -6.09
N ALA A 80 18.21 -16.33 -7.15
CA ALA A 80 18.04 -14.93 -7.55
C ALA A 80 17.15 -14.15 -6.57
N VAL A 81 16.12 -14.81 -6.01
CA VAL A 81 15.22 -14.21 -5.00
C VAL A 81 15.90 -14.15 -3.62
N ALA A 82 16.65 -15.19 -3.26
CA ALA A 82 17.44 -15.22 -2.02
C ALA A 82 18.59 -14.21 -2.02
N ALA A 83 19.16 -13.90 -3.20
CA ALA A 83 20.15 -12.83 -3.33
C ALA A 83 19.55 -11.43 -3.08
N ASP A 84 18.28 -11.23 -3.45
CA ASP A 84 17.55 -9.97 -3.21
C ASP A 84 17.20 -9.81 -1.72
N GLU A 85 16.87 -10.90 -1.00
CA GLU A 85 16.67 -10.89 0.45
C GLU A 85 17.98 -10.79 1.25
N ALA A 86 19.08 -11.34 0.75
CA ALA A 86 20.38 -11.28 1.42
C ALA A 86 21.01 -9.88 1.44
N ILE A 87 20.60 -8.99 0.51
CA ILE A 87 21.02 -7.59 0.48
C ILE A 87 20.39 -6.78 1.63
N ALA A 88 19.31 -7.27 2.23
CA ALA A 88 18.62 -6.61 3.36
C ALA A 88 19.33 -6.74 4.71
N THR A 89 20.44 -7.49 4.82
CA THR A 89 21.14 -7.76 6.09
C THR A 89 22.60 -7.28 6.14
N VAL A 90 23.01 -6.37 5.26
CA VAL A 90 24.38 -5.83 5.31
C VAL A 90 24.46 -4.73 6.38
N PRO A 91 25.37 -4.84 7.39
CA PRO A 91 25.60 -3.76 8.34
C PRO A 91 26.18 -2.55 7.62
N ILE A 92 25.72 -1.36 7.98
CA ILE A 92 26.20 -0.08 7.45
C ILE A 92 27.67 0.08 7.83
N GLY A 93 28.56 -0.28 6.93
CA GLY A 93 29.96 0.10 6.94
C GLY A 93 30.18 1.15 5.84
N ASP A 94 30.95 2.18 6.15
CA ASP A 94 31.28 3.36 5.35
C ASP A 94 31.23 3.14 3.83
N ALA A 95 30.28 3.76 3.15
CA ALA A 95 30.16 3.76 1.70
C ALA A 95 31.07 4.82 1.09
N THR A 96 32.03 4.37 0.30
CA THR A 96 32.79 5.21 -0.65
C THR A 96 31.84 5.78 -1.72
N PRO A 97 31.97 7.04 -2.13
CA PRO A 97 31.00 7.69 -3.01
C PRO A 97 31.20 7.24 -4.47
N GLY A 98 30.30 6.39 -4.93
CA GLY A 98 30.05 6.10 -6.35
C GLY A 98 28.70 6.69 -6.73
N ALA A 99 28.67 7.52 -7.78
CA ALA A 99 27.56 8.34 -8.24
C ALA A 99 26.22 7.62 -8.39
N THR A 100 25.36 7.74 -7.37
CA THR A 100 23.92 7.54 -7.47
C THR A 100 23.24 8.62 -6.61
N GLY A 101 22.37 9.44 -7.23
CA GLY A 101 21.66 10.49 -6.52
C GLY A 101 20.93 9.92 -5.32
N THR A 102 21.01 10.63 -4.19
CA THR A 102 20.31 10.24 -2.96
C THR A 102 18.82 10.11 -3.23
N LEU A 103 18.24 8.91 -3.01
CA LEU A 103 16.80 8.67 -3.14
C LEU A 103 16.02 9.60 -2.21
N THR A 104 15.01 10.22 -2.75
CA THR A 104 14.13 11.15 -2.04
C THR A 104 12.71 10.59 -1.96
N GLU A 105 11.88 11.15 -1.09
CA GLU A 105 10.47 10.76 -0.97
C GLU A 105 9.74 10.89 -2.32
N LYS A 106 10.07 11.90 -3.11
CA LYS A 106 9.45 12.17 -4.43
C LYS A 106 9.66 11.06 -5.45
N ASP A 107 10.74 10.30 -5.32
CA ASP A 107 11.03 9.17 -6.21
C ASP A 107 9.99 8.04 -6.09
N PHE A 108 9.21 8.03 -4.99
CA PHE A 108 8.22 7.01 -4.68
C PHE A 108 6.76 7.46 -4.83
N TYR A 109 6.50 8.76 -5.08
CA TYR A 109 5.13 9.27 -5.16
C TYR A 109 4.35 8.66 -6.30
N ALA A 110 4.93 8.61 -7.50
CA ALA A 110 4.27 8.07 -8.69
C ALA A 110 3.99 6.57 -8.56
N SER A 111 5.00 5.79 -8.15
CA SER A 111 4.84 4.36 -7.97
C SER A 111 3.85 3.98 -6.86
N PHE A 112 3.75 4.80 -5.79
CA PHE A 112 2.74 4.58 -4.76
C PHE A 112 1.33 4.95 -5.22
N ALA A 113 1.19 6.01 -6.02
CA ALA A 113 -0.09 6.36 -6.64
C ALA A 113 -0.58 5.23 -7.58
N GLU A 114 0.30 4.68 -8.42
CA GLU A 114 0.01 3.50 -9.23
C GLU A 114 -0.37 2.30 -8.37
N TRP A 115 0.37 2.04 -7.30
CA TRP A 115 0.08 0.96 -6.37
C TRP A 115 -1.32 1.07 -5.74
N LEU A 116 -1.75 2.28 -5.36
CA LEU A 116 -3.11 2.51 -4.83
C LEU A 116 -4.19 2.09 -5.84
N VAL A 117 -3.98 2.37 -7.12
CA VAL A 117 -4.92 2.00 -8.19
C VAL A 117 -4.86 0.51 -8.49
N GLU A 118 -3.67 -0.06 -8.60
CA GLU A 118 -3.47 -1.48 -8.88
C GLU A 118 -4.01 -2.41 -7.78
N ASN A 119 -4.08 -1.92 -6.54
CA ASN A 119 -4.58 -2.66 -5.39
C ASN A 119 -6.03 -2.31 -5.02
N ASP A 120 -6.77 -1.65 -5.92
CA ASP A 120 -8.17 -1.23 -5.72
C ASP A 120 -8.39 -0.40 -4.42
N GLU A 121 -7.37 0.30 -3.96
CA GLU A 121 -7.51 1.26 -2.86
C GLU A 121 -8.05 2.61 -3.36
N ALA A 122 -7.79 2.94 -4.62
CA ALA A 122 -8.31 4.11 -5.31
C ALA A 122 -8.72 3.78 -6.74
N THR A 123 -9.71 4.50 -7.29
CA THR A 123 -10.03 4.45 -8.73
C THR A 123 -9.03 5.27 -9.52
N VAL A 124 -8.54 6.35 -8.91
CA VAL A 124 -7.53 7.26 -9.47
C VAL A 124 -6.67 7.78 -8.32
N ALA A 125 -5.37 7.87 -8.52
CA ALA A 125 -4.43 8.46 -7.56
C ALA A 125 -3.31 9.20 -8.28
N GLU A 126 -2.84 10.28 -7.68
CA GLU A 126 -1.84 11.17 -8.25
C GLU A 126 -0.84 11.64 -7.21
N PRO A 127 0.43 11.79 -7.60
CA PRO A 127 1.39 12.54 -6.82
C PRO A 127 0.92 13.97 -6.59
N LEU A 128 1.05 14.45 -5.37
CA LEU A 128 0.77 15.85 -5.02
C LEU A 128 2.02 16.49 -4.45
N GLY A 129 2.39 16.14 -3.24
CA GLY A 129 3.64 16.56 -2.61
C GLY A 129 3.86 18.07 -2.43
N GLY A 130 4.98 18.41 -1.85
CA GLY A 130 5.38 19.79 -1.71
C GLY A 130 4.45 20.63 -0.81
N SER A 131 4.22 21.88 -1.20
CA SER A 131 3.36 22.84 -0.47
C SER A 131 2.11 23.22 -1.26
N SER A 132 1.67 22.40 -2.20
CA SER A 132 0.60 22.73 -3.14
C SER A 132 -0.72 23.09 -2.46
N LEU A 133 -1.05 22.46 -1.33
CA LEU A 133 -2.26 22.79 -0.56
C LEU A 133 -2.05 23.95 0.43
N GLY A 134 -0.81 24.37 0.64
CA GLY A 134 -0.45 25.43 1.59
C GLY A 134 -0.81 25.09 3.05
N GLY A 135 -0.46 25.98 3.97
CA GLY A 135 -0.85 25.87 5.36
C GLY A 135 0.12 25.08 6.24
N LYS A 136 -0.20 25.02 7.56
CA LYS A 136 0.65 24.42 8.59
C LYS A 136 0.45 22.90 8.76
N TRP A 137 -0.57 22.33 8.14
CA TRP A 137 -0.99 20.93 8.36
C TRP A 137 -0.43 19.95 7.34
N GLY A 138 0.42 20.44 6.44
CA GLY A 138 1.07 19.64 5.41
C GLY A 138 0.21 19.44 4.16
N THR A 139 0.83 18.91 3.15
CA THR A 139 0.22 18.46 1.90
C THR A 139 0.51 16.97 1.78
N PRO A 140 -0.48 16.11 1.49
CA PRO A 140 -0.20 14.71 1.24
C PRO A 140 0.79 14.54 0.08
N ASP A 141 1.64 13.54 0.18
CA ASP A 141 2.55 13.19 -0.91
C ASP A 141 1.81 12.59 -2.10
N VAL A 142 0.77 11.80 -1.80
CA VAL A 142 -0.12 11.20 -2.80
C VAL A 142 -1.57 11.43 -2.37
N LEU A 143 -2.41 11.82 -3.33
CA LEU A 143 -3.85 11.96 -3.18
C LEU A 143 -4.55 11.00 -4.12
N GLY A 144 -5.46 10.18 -3.59
CA GLY A 144 -6.28 9.25 -4.35
C GLY A 144 -7.76 9.48 -4.12
N VAL A 145 -8.56 9.01 -5.05
CA VAL A 145 -10.03 9.01 -4.94
C VAL A 145 -10.55 7.64 -5.36
N MET A 146 -11.33 7.02 -4.48
CA MET A 146 -12.16 5.88 -4.84
C MET A 146 -13.52 6.40 -5.23
N LYS A 147 -13.88 6.29 -6.51
CA LYS A 147 -15.16 6.73 -7.07
C LYS A 147 -15.75 5.67 -7.99
N PRO A 148 -17.08 5.63 -8.17
CA PRO A 148 -17.71 4.68 -9.09
C PRO A 148 -17.20 4.88 -10.50
N ARG A 149 -16.86 3.78 -11.18
CA ARG A 149 -16.55 3.76 -12.61
C ARG A 149 -17.83 3.83 -13.43
N ALA A 150 -17.74 4.19 -14.73
CA ALA A 150 -18.91 4.31 -15.61
C ALA A 150 -19.74 3.02 -15.69
N GLN A 151 -19.08 1.86 -15.64
CA GLN A 151 -19.69 0.52 -15.71
C GLN A 151 -20.26 0.02 -14.38
N ASP A 152 -19.98 0.67 -13.24
CA ASP A 152 -20.45 0.21 -11.93
C ASP A 152 -21.95 0.37 -11.80
N ILE A 153 -22.65 -0.71 -11.41
CA ILE A 153 -24.10 -0.73 -11.17
C ILE A 153 -24.43 0.07 -9.91
N PHE A 154 -23.66 -0.16 -8.84
CA PHE A 154 -23.84 0.54 -7.57
C PHE A 154 -23.03 1.84 -7.54
N ARG A 155 -23.73 2.95 -7.32
CA ARG A 155 -23.12 4.26 -7.16
C ARG A 155 -22.92 4.55 -5.68
N PHE A 156 -21.71 4.97 -5.31
CA PHE A 156 -21.34 5.34 -3.96
C PHE A 156 -20.65 6.71 -3.95
N GLU A 157 -20.63 7.35 -2.79
CA GLU A 157 -19.96 8.63 -2.61
C GLU A 157 -18.45 8.49 -2.76
N PRO A 158 -17.78 9.42 -3.46
CA PRO A 158 -16.33 9.40 -3.60
C PRO A 158 -15.62 9.43 -2.24
N GLN A 159 -14.61 8.59 -2.08
CA GLN A 159 -13.78 8.53 -0.87
C GLN A 159 -12.38 9.06 -1.20
N ILE A 160 -11.92 9.99 -0.41
CA ILE A 160 -10.59 10.60 -0.55
C ILE A 160 -9.58 9.76 0.23
N ILE A 161 -8.46 9.47 -0.39
CA ILE A 161 -7.33 8.74 0.17
C ILE A 161 -6.12 9.68 0.19
N ALA A 162 -5.45 9.79 1.34
CA ALA A 162 -4.24 10.60 1.50
C ALA A 162 -3.09 9.74 1.99
N ALA A 163 -1.89 9.96 1.51
CA ALA A 163 -0.71 9.24 1.95
C ALA A 163 0.47 10.16 2.24
N GLU A 164 1.21 9.82 3.28
CA GLU A 164 2.49 10.41 3.66
C GLU A 164 3.59 9.36 3.47
N ILE A 165 4.60 9.68 2.70
CA ILE A 165 5.72 8.79 2.35
C ILE A 165 7.00 9.32 2.99
N LYS A 166 7.77 8.45 3.62
CA LYS A 166 9.10 8.78 4.14
C LYS A 166 10.13 7.84 3.53
N ALA A 167 11.14 8.39 2.87
CA ALA A 167 12.27 7.63 2.33
C ALA A 167 13.36 7.40 3.40
N THR A 168 13.36 8.16 4.46
CA THR A 168 14.30 8.00 5.57
C THR A 168 13.56 7.55 6.83
N PRO A 169 14.11 6.64 7.64
CA PRO A 169 13.48 6.17 8.88
C PRO A 169 13.53 7.20 10.02
N SER A 170 14.00 8.42 9.77
CA SER A 170 14.08 9.48 10.79
C SER A 170 12.70 10.10 11.07
N LEU A 171 12.40 10.29 12.37
CA LEU A 171 11.19 10.93 12.87
C LEU A 171 9.85 10.34 12.35
N PRO A 172 9.64 9.04 12.44
CA PRO A 172 8.41 8.41 11.94
C PRO A 172 7.15 8.93 12.66
N VAL A 173 7.28 9.47 13.87
CA VAL A 173 6.17 10.08 14.61
C VAL A 173 5.64 11.35 13.93
N VAL A 174 6.49 12.10 13.23
CA VAL A 174 6.07 13.32 12.50
C VAL A 174 5.23 12.91 11.30
N ALA A 175 5.68 11.94 10.50
CA ALA A 175 4.93 11.39 9.38
C ALA A 175 3.59 10.78 9.84
N PHE A 176 3.58 10.06 10.96
CA PHE A 176 2.37 9.55 11.55
C PHE A 176 1.41 10.68 11.93
N GLY A 177 1.90 11.75 12.57
CA GLY A 177 1.10 12.92 12.90
C GLY A 177 0.48 13.59 11.68
N GLN A 178 1.20 13.68 10.57
CA GLN A 178 0.69 14.18 9.29
C GLN A 178 -0.41 13.25 8.74
N ALA A 179 -0.18 11.94 8.70
CA ALA A 179 -1.18 10.97 8.24
C ALA A 179 -2.47 10.99 9.10
N VAL A 180 -2.36 11.22 10.42
CA VAL A 180 -3.52 11.43 11.30
C VAL A 180 -4.24 12.73 10.96
N ALA A 181 -3.50 13.84 10.73
CA ALA A 181 -4.08 15.13 10.39
C ALA A 181 -4.87 15.08 9.05
N TYR A 182 -4.43 14.27 8.10
CA TYR A 182 -5.15 14.08 6.82
C TYR A 182 -6.53 13.48 7.00
N ARG A 183 -6.82 12.79 8.10
CA ARG A 183 -8.16 12.26 8.40
C ARG A 183 -9.23 13.37 8.62
N LEU A 184 -8.81 14.61 8.75
CA LEU A 184 -9.76 15.74 8.74
C LEU A 184 -10.50 15.86 7.41
N PHE A 185 -9.85 15.52 6.29
CA PHE A 185 -10.41 15.66 4.95
C PHE A 185 -10.35 14.37 4.12
N SER A 186 -9.77 13.29 4.62
CA SER A 186 -9.69 12.02 3.90
C SER A 186 -10.43 10.89 4.61
N HIS A 187 -11.00 10.00 3.82
CA HIS A 187 -11.71 8.81 4.29
C HIS A 187 -10.73 7.70 4.71
N LYS A 188 -9.57 7.63 4.03
CA LYS A 188 -8.46 6.74 4.36
C LYS A 188 -7.18 7.54 4.37
N SER A 189 -6.29 7.26 5.30
CA SER A 189 -4.95 7.83 5.31
C SER A 189 -3.91 6.75 5.52
N TYR A 190 -2.75 6.92 4.89
CA TYR A 190 -1.63 6.00 4.94
C TYR A 190 -0.37 6.70 5.41
N ILE A 191 0.44 5.99 6.17
CA ILE A 191 1.86 6.26 6.34
C ILE A 191 2.65 5.17 5.62
N VAL A 192 3.63 5.57 4.81
CA VAL A 192 4.44 4.68 3.98
C VAL A 192 5.90 4.87 4.38
N VAL A 193 6.52 3.83 4.92
CA VAL A 193 7.86 3.89 5.49
C VAL A 193 8.76 2.80 4.92
N PRO A 194 10.08 3.01 4.83
CA PRO A 194 10.98 1.98 4.33
C PRO A 194 11.05 0.78 5.27
N ARG A 195 11.30 -0.42 4.72
CA ARG A 195 11.52 -1.65 5.50
C ARG A 195 12.74 -1.56 6.43
N THR A 196 13.63 -0.62 6.18
CA THR A 196 14.78 -0.33 7.05
C THR A 196 14.42 0.42 8.33
N THR A 197 13.14 0.79 8.53
CA THR A 197 12.65 1.37 9.79
C THR A 197 12.93 0.43 10.95
N SER A 198 13.45 0.96 12.07
CA SER A 198 13.85 0.16 13.22
C SER A 198 12.68 -0.69 13.77
N SER A 199 12.99 -1.85 14.35
CA SER A 199 11.97 -2.74 14.94
C SER A 199 11.17 -2.05 16.06
N ASP A 200 11.80 -1.15 16.83
CA ASP A 200 11.16 -0.39 17.91
C ASP A 200 10.18 0.64 17.32
N ASP A 201 10.62 1.44 16.34
CA ASP A 201 9.73 2.40 15.65
C ASP A 201 8.59 1.70 14.93
N MET A 202 8.88 0.58 14.25
CA MET A 202 7.87 -0.21 13.57
C MET A 202 6.82 -0.76 14.55
N SER A 203 7.23 -1.23 15.72
CA SER A 203 6.32 -1.70 16.77
C SER A 203 5.40 -0.58 17.25
N ARG A 204 5.95 0.61 17.49
CA ARG A 204 5.20 1.81 17.90
C ARG A 204 4.25 2.27 16.80
N LEU A 205 4.72 2.34 15.54
CA LEU A 205 3.88 2.69 14.39
C LEU A 205 2.72 1.72 14.23
N LYS A 206 2.94 0.41 14.36
CA LYS A 206 1.86 -0.58 14.29
C LYS A 206 0.78 -0.30 15.34
N SER A 207 1.17 -0.04 16.59
CA SER A 207 0.24 0.26 17.67
C SER A 207 -0.53 1.57 17.42
N LEU A 208 0.17 2.64 17.06
CA LEU A 208 -0.42 3.94 16.78
C LEU A 208 -1.36 3.89 15.56
N CYS A 209 -0.94 3.27 14.48
CA CYS A 209 -1.76 3.10 13.28
C CYS A 209 -3.04 2.32 13.56
N SER A 210 -2.95 1.25 14.34
CA SER A 210 -4.13 0.46 14.77
C SER A 210 -5.10 1.29 15.62
N ILE A 211 -4.59 2.07 16.59
CA ILE A 211 -5.40 2.90 17.48
C ILE A 211 -6.12 4.00 16.69
N HIS A 212 -5.41 4.64 15.76
CA HIS A 212 -5.91 5.82 15.05
C HIS A 212 -6.52 5.50 13.67
N GLY A 213 -6.55 4.23 13.27
CA GLY A 213 -7.11 3.79 11.99
C GLY A 213 -6.33 4.29 10.77
N VAL A 214 -5.02 4.54 10.91
CA VAL A 214 -4.12 4.90 9.82
C VAL A 214 -3.59 3.61 9.18
N GLY A 215 -3.54 3.54 7.87
CA GLY A 215 -2.89 2.45 7.14
C GLY A 215 -1.36 2.55 7.27
N LEU A 216 -0.70 1.42 7.45
CA LEU A 216 0.75 1.33 7.48
C LEU A 216 1.21 0.47 6.31
N VAL A 217 2.03 1.05 5.45
CA VAL A 217 2.65 0.37 4.31
C VAL A 217 4.16 0.45 4.44
N THR A 218 4.86 -0.64 4.13
CA THR A 218 6.32 -0.66 4.05
C THR A 218 6.77 -0.86 2.61
N PHE A 219 7.98 -0.40 2.28
CA PHE A 219 8.53 -0.53 0.93
C PHE A 219 10.05 -0.68 0.94
N LEU A 220 10.62 -1.16 -0.17
CA LEU A 220 12.05 -1.18 -0.42
C LEU A 220 12.49 0.18 -0.96
N LEU A 221 13.68 0.64 -0.54
CA LEU A 221 14.29 1.88 -1.06
C LEU A 221 14.90 1.65 -2.45
N ASP A 222 14.08 1.13 -3.33
CA ASP A 222 14.35 0.92 -4.76
C ASP A 222 13.23 1.56 -5.57
N LYS A 223 13.53 2.60 -6.33
CA LYS A 223 12.53 3.35 -7.10
C LYS A 223 11.95 2.54 -8.27
N GLU A 224 12.68 1.58 -8.80
CA GLU A 224 12.24 0.71 -9.90
C GLU A 224 11.39 -0.46 -9.39
N ALA A 225 11.66 -0.93 -8.15
CA ALA A 225 10.97 -2.03 -7.53
C ALA A 225 10.70 -1.77 -6.02
N PRO A 226 9.86 -0.79 -5.67
CA PRO A 226 9.64 -0.42 -4.26
C PRO A 226 8.91 -1.48 -3.43
N ASP A 227 8.25 -2.44 -4.05
CA ASP A 227 7.61 -3.60 -3.42
C ASP A 227 6.79 -3.24 -2.17
N TYR A 228 5.72 -2.49 -2.37
CA TYR A 228 4.86 -2.02 -1.29
C TYR A 228 4.11 -3.17 -0.60
N LEU A 229 4.23 -3.24 0.74
CA LEU A 229 3.60 -4.25 1.59
C LEU A 229 2.70 -3.59 2.64
N VAL A 230 1.42 -3.94 2.64
CA VAL A 230 0.47 -3.47 3.65
C VAL A 230 0.70 -4.21 4.96
N VAL A 231 1.09 -3.47 6.00
CA VAL A 231 1.25 -3.97 7.37
C VAL A 231 -0.05 -3.81 8.15
N ILE A 232 -0.74 -2.66 7.98
CA ILE A 232 -2.03 -2.37 8.60
C ILE A 232 -2.92 -1.71 7.56
N LEU A 233 -4.14 -2.21 7.43
CA LEU A 233 -5.17 -1.58 6.59
C LEU A 233 -5.74 -0.34 7.29
N PRO A 234 -6.00 0.75 6.56
CA PRO A 234 -6.65 1.93 7.12
C PRO A 234 -8.10 1.64 7.48
N ALA A 235 -8.55 2.19 8.59
CA ALA A 235 -9.99 2.24 8.89
C ALA A 235 -10.65 3.38 8.11
N LEU A 236 -11.84 3.11 7.56
CA LEU A 236 -12.65 4.14 6.94
C LEU A 236 -13.04 5.19 7.99
N ALA A 237 -12.80 6.47 7.70
CA ALA A 237 -13.19 7.59 8.51
C ALA A 237 -14.39 8.34 7.90
N SER A 238 -15.08 9.10 8.71
CA SER A 238 -15.99 10.16 8.26
C SER A 238 -15.26 11.49 8.37
N PRO A 239 -14.73 12.06 7.28
CA PRO A 239 -14.02 13.32 7.33
C PRO A 239 -14.99 14.48 7.63
N ASP A 240 -14.45 15.58 8.13
CA ASP A 240 -15.22 16.81 8.27
C ASP A 240 -15.38 17.50 6.92
N MET A 241 -16.61 17.61 6.44
CA MET A 241 -16.92 18.16 5.12
C MET A 241 -16.50 19.61 4.93
N PHE A 242 -16.35 20.39 6.01
CA PHE A 242 -15.76 21.73 5.94
C PHE A 242 -14.30 21.66 5.50
N TYR A 243 -13.51 20.74 6.09
CA TYR A 243 -12.10 20.56 5.72
C TYR A 243 -11.95 19.86 4.36
N VAL A 244 -12.87 18.97 3.98
CA VAL A 244 -12.92 18.41 2.62
C VAL A 244 -13.04 19.55 1.60
N ASN A 245 -14.05 20.41 1.75
CA ASN A 245 -14.26 21.51 0.81
C ASN A 245 -13.08 22.51 0.82
N THR A 246 -12.55 22.82 2.00
CA THR A 246 -11.36 23.70 2.12
C THR A 246 -10.16 23.13 1.37
N MET A 247 -9.93 21.82 1.47
CA MET A 247 -8.84 21.13 0.76
C MET A 247 -9.08 21.18 -0.76
N LEU A 248 -10.31 20.89 -1.21
CA LEU A 248 -10.67 20.91 -2.64
C LEU A 248 -10.58 22.31 -3.23
N GLU A 249 -10.97 23.35 -2.51
CA GLU A 249 -10.82 24.76 -2.94
C GLU A 249 -9.34 25.13 -3.12
N ARG A 250 -8.48 24.72 -2.19
CA ARG A 250 -7.03 24.91 -2.30
C ARG A 250 -6.47 24.16 -3.51
N LEU A 251 -6.85 22.89 -3.67
CA LEU A 251 -6.44 22.09 -4.83
C LEU A 251 -6.92 22.72 -6.15
N LYS A 252 -8.16 23.23 -6.19
CA LYS A 252 -8.70 23.94 -7.35
C LYS A 252 -7.89 25.19 -7.68
N SER A 253 -7.41 25.88 -6.67
CA SER A 253 -6.65 27.12 -6.85
C SER A 253 -5.20 26.87 -7.27
N SER A 254 -4.55 25.84 -6.70
CA SER A 254 -3.14 25.53 -6.96
C SER A 254 -2.93 24.56 -8.14
N GLU A 255 -3.77 23.53 -8.25
CA GLU A 255 -3.60 22.43 -9.19
C GLU A 255 -4.95 22.04 -9.86
N PRO A 256 -5.59 22.96 -10.63
CA PRO A 256 -6.92 22.71 -11.19
C PRO A 256 -6.97 21.50 -12.13
N LYS A 257 -5.88 21.19 -12.84
CA LYS A 257 -5.79 20.00 -13.70
C LYS A 257 -5.83 18.70 -12.89
N LEU A 258 -5.17 18.71 -11.75
CA LEU A 258 -5.16 17.57 -10.85
C LEU A 258 -6.54 17.33 -10.23
N LEU A 259 -7.23 18.39 -9.82
CA LEU A 259 -8.59 18.28 -9.33
C LEU A 259 -9.51 17.61 -10.37
N ASN A 260 -9.49 18.07 -11.62
CA ASN A 260 -10.30 17.50 -12.71
C ASN A 260 -9.95 16.04 -13.05
N LYS A 261 -8.71 15.60 -12.75
CA LYS A 261 -8.31 14.21 -12.96
C LYS A 261 -8.82 13.32 -11.84
N LEU A 262 -8.82 13.82 -10.62
CA LEU A 262 -9.25 13.07 -9.43
C LEU A 262 -10.78 12.96 -9.34
N PHE A 263 -11.50 14.01 -9.61
CA PHE A 263 -12.96 14.12 -9.49
C PHE A 263 -13.65 14.29 -10.84
#